data_16716e235b045e5da541dbb22178d4fa
#
_entry.id   16716e235b045e5da541dbb22178d4fa
#
_cell.length_a   1.000
_cell.length_b   1.000
_cell.length_c   1.000
_cell.angle_alpha   90.00
_cell.angle_beta   90.00
_cell.angle_gamma   90.00
#
_symmetry.space_group_name_H-M   'P 1'
#
loop_
_entity.id
_entity.type
_entity.pdbx_description
1 polymer ?
#
loop_
_entity_poly.entity_id
_entity_poly.type
_entity_poly.pdbx_seq_one_letter_code
_entity_poly.pdbx_strand_id
1 'polypeptide(L)'
;MSPAPFYTLTAGDLTVTAVSDGLMSAPLSLLSGISREEAEHLQRHSGLASPETIAIGAYLIRGRGNTVLVDTGTGGANGVGGELIANLARLGVGPEEIDAILLTHAHPDHIGGPLSAAGTPAYPNATVFLPTRESAYWLATSTFDNASDRGRRNVLLVRRVLANCAAQISGVDDEEVIAGIRPCPLPGHTPGHTGYRLEAGDTSLLIWGDIVHFPSIQSARPEASVAFDVDPEQARRTREILL
;
A
#
# COMPACT_ATOMS: atom_id res chain seq x y z
N MET A 1 11.78 -5.05 22.64
CA MET A 1 11.96 -3.70 22.08
C MET A 1 11.01 -3.59 20.91
N SER A 2 10.23 -2.53 20.80
CA SER A 2 9.44 -2.30 19.60
C SER A 2 10.39 -2.14 18.40
N PRO A 3 10.05 -2.66 17.21
CA PRO A 3 10.85 -2.46 16.01
C PRO A 3 10.99 -0.96 15.72
N ALA A 4 12.09 -0.60 15.04
CA ALA A 4 12.26 0.79 14.62
C ALA A 4 11.08 1.18 13.70
N PRO A 5 10.53 2.40 13.84
CA PRO A 5 9.35 2.81 13.06
C PRO A 5 9.68 3.08 11.58
N PHE A 6 10.94 3.01 11.20
CA PHE A 6 11.39 3.18 9.80
C PHE A 6 12.70 2.44 9.55
N TYR A 7 12.89 2.07 8.30
CA TYR A 7 14.13 1.46 7.78
C TYR A 7 14.48 2.10 6.43
N THR A 8 15.74 2.51 6.27
CA THR A 8 16.21 3.23 5.08
C THR A 8 17.25 2.41 4.32
N LEU A 9 17.12 2.40 3.01
CA LEU A 9 18.12 1.90 2.07
C LEU A 9 18.41 2.96 1.01
N THR A 10 19.58 2.84 0.37
CA THR A 10 19.96 3.66 -0.78
C THR A 10 19.92 2.78 -2.02
N ALA A 11 19.27 3.27 -3.07
CA ALA A 11 19.22 2.66 -4.38
C ALA A 11 19.71 3.71 -5.41
N GLY A 12 20.97 3.60 -5.84
CA GLY A 12 21.61 4.59 -6.70
C GLY A 12 21.56 6.00 -6.10
N ASP A 13 20.91 6.91 -6.79
CA ASP A 13 20.72 8.32 -6.39
C ASP A 13 19.40 8.56 -5.59
N LEU A 14 18.67 7.48 -5.27
CA LEU A 14 17.45 7.51 -4.49
C LEU A 14 17.68 6.97 -3.08
N THR A 15 17.06 7.61 -2.11
CA THR A 15 16.90 7.09 -0.74
C THR A 15 15.47 6.62 -0.56
N VAL A 16 15.29 5.36 -0.16
CA VAL A 16 13.99 4.73 0.06
C VAL A 16 13.88 4.35 1.53
N THR A 17 12.89 4.90 2.21
CA THR A 17 12.62 4.64 3.62
C THR A 17 11.25 4.01 3.78
N ALA A 18 11.20 2.76 4.25
CA ALA A 18 9.97 2.16 4.72
C ALA A 18 9.59 2.81 6.06
N VAL A 19 8.38 3.36 6.15
CA VAL A 19 7.86 4.10 7.31
C VAL A 19 6.62 3.40 7.82
N SER A 20 6.61 3.02 9.09
CA SER A 20 5.46 2.36 9.72
C SER A 20 4.31 3.33 9.93
N ASP A 21 3.09 2.89 9.62
CA ASP A 21 1.85 3.50 10.08
C ASP A 21 1.25 2.75 11.30
N GLY A 22 1.78 1.56 11.58
CA GLY A 22 1.35 0.70 12.67
C GLY A 22 1.27 -0.76 12.25
N LEU A 23 0.59 -1.56 13.09
CA LEU A 23 0.38 -3.00 12.87
C LEU A 23 -1.11 -3.32 12.87
N MET A 24 -1.49 -4.26 12.04
CA MET A 24 -2.85 -4.81 11.98
C MET A 24 -2.84 -6.30 12.33
N SER A 25 -3.83 -6.75 13.10
CA SER A 25 -4.05 -8.17 13.32
C SER A 25 -4.52 -8.84 12.03
N ALA A 26 -3.81 -9.88 11.63
CA ALA A 26 -4.10 -10.66 10.43
C ALA A 26 -3.91 -12.15 10.74
N PRO A 27 -4.93 -12.81 11.34
CA PRO A 27 -4.84 -14.21 11.68
C PRO A 27 -4.64 -15.07 10.43
N LEU A 28 -3.84 -16.14 10.54
CA LEU A 28 -3.53 -17.03 9.43
C LEU A 28 -4.76 -17.75 8.86
N SER A 29 -5.90 -17.72 9.57
CA SER A 29 -7.19 -18.17 9.04
C SER A 29 -7.73 -17.31 7.87
N LEU A 30 -7.14 -16.16 7.61
CA LEU A 30 -7.42 -15.34 6.41
C LEU A 30 -6.79 -15.92 5.15
N LEU A 31 -5.84 -16.85 5.29
CA LEU A 31 -5.19 -17.49 4.15
C LEU A 31 -6.03 -18.66 3.62
N SER A 32 -6.00 -18.82 2.32
CA SER A 32 -6.51 -19.99 1.58
C SER A 32 -5.43 -20.53 0.65
N GLY A 33 -5.56 -21.77 0.19
CA GLY A 33 -4.55 -22.39 -0.68
C GLY A 33 -3.33 -22.94 0.07
N ILE A 34 -3.31 -22.86 1.41
CA ILE A 34 -2.26 -23.39 2.28
C ILE A 34 -2.88 -23.92 3.57
N SER A 35 -2.30 -24.96 4.18
CA SER A 35 -2.73 -25.42 5.49
C SER A 35 -2.27 -24.45 6.60
N ARG A 36 -3.04 -24.38 7.70
CA ARG A 36 -2.65 -23.56 8.85
C ARG A 36 -1.30 -23.98 9.42
N GLU A 37 -1.06 -25.29 9.50
CA GLU A 37 0.18 -25.84 10.04
C GLU A 37 1.40 -25.42 9.22
N GLU A 38 1.30 -25.47 7.89
CA GLU A 38 2.36 -25.03 6.98
C GLU A 38 2.57 -23.51 7.05
N ALA A 39 1.51 -22.72 7.07
CA ALA A 39 1.58 -21.28 7.22
C ALA A 39 2.26 -20.87 8.54
N GLU A 40 1.90 -21.51 9.66
CA GLU A 40 2.56 -21.31 10.96
C GLU A 40 4.03 -21.72 10.95
N HIS A 41 4.37 -22.82 10.24
CA HIS A 41 5.75 -23.25 10.10
C HIS A 41 6.59 -22.19 9.37
N LEU A 42 6.14 -21.70 8.21
CA LEU A 42 6.82 -20.70 7.42
C LEU A 42 6.99 -19.37 8.19
N GLN A 43 5.95 -18.91 8.89
CA GLN A 43 6.00 -17.70 9.71
C GLN A 43 6.98 -17.81 10.89
N ARG A 44 7.00 -18.92 11.60
CA ARG A 44 7.95 -19.15 12.70
C ARG A 44 9.42 -19.12 12.23
N HIS A 45 9.69 -19.68 11.04
CA HIS A 45 11.05 -19.70 10.49
C HIS A 45 11.51 -18.35 9.92
N SER A 46 10.61 -17.40 9.71
CA SER A 46 10.96 -16.03 9.29
C SER A 46 11.49 -15.16 10.43
N GLY A 47 11.46 -15.64 11.68
CA GLY A 47 11.90 -14.86 12.84
C GLY A 47 10.94 -13.75 13.27
N LEU A 48 9.72 -13.72 12.74
CA LEU A 48 8.71 -12.71 13.11
C LEU A 48 8.24 -12.91 14.55
N ALA A 49 8.29 -11.85 15.34
CA ALA A 49 7.84 -11.86 16.74
C ALA A 49 6.32 -12.05 16.88
N SER A 50 5.54 -11.64 15.89
CA SER A 50 4.09 -11.71 15.86
C SER A 50 3.61 -12.25 14.51
N PRO A 51 3.47 -13.59 14.39
CA PRO A 51 3.19 -14.23 13.11
C PRO A 51 1.78 -13.96 12.54
N GLU A 52 0.86 -13.47 13.35
CA GLU A 52 -0.50 -13.12 12.95
C GLU A 52 -0.73 -11.60 12.92
N THR A 53 0.31 -10.86 12.52
CA THR A 53 0.22 -9.42 12.26
C THR A 53 0.84 -9.08 10.93
N ILE A 54 0.31 -8.06 10.28
CA ILE A 54 0.92 -7.41 9.10
C ILE A 54 1.24 -5.96 9.45
N ALA A 55 2.33 -5.47 8.87
CA ALA A 55 2.70 -4.07 9.00
C ALA A 55 1.85 -3.23 8.04
N ILE A 56 1.33 -2.12 8.52
CA ILE A 56 0.80 -1.06 7.68
C ILE A 56 1.89 -0.01 7.54
N GLY A 57 2.17 0.41 6.33
CA GLY A 57 3.25 1.36 6.11
C GLY A 57 3.19 2.05 4.77
N ALA A 58 4.13 2.94 4.59
CA ALA A 58 4.35 3.69 3.39
C ALA A 58 5.85 3.71 3.05
N TYR A 59 6.18 4.10 1.83
CA TYR A 59 7.59 4.27 1.45
C TYR A 59 7.84 5.73 1.10
N LEU A 60 8.74 6.36 1.85
CA LEU A 60 9.26 7.69 1.54
C LEU A 60 10.44 7.55 0.59
N ILE A 61 10.35 8.14 -0.59
CA ILE A 61 11.40 8.16 -1.61
C ILE A 61 11.90 9.59 -1.76
N ARG A 62 13.21 9.80 -1.62
CA ARG A 62 13.85 11.10 -1.83
C ARG A 62 15.00 10.99 -2.81
N GLY A 63 15.10 11.96 -3.68
CA GLY A 63 16.13 12.09 -4.69
C GLY A 63 15.60 12.82 -5.93
N ARG A 64 16.48 13.23 -6.80
CA ARG A 64 16.15 13.92 -8.06
C ARG A 64 15.26 15.15 -7.88
N GLY A 65 15.36 15.82 -6.72
CA GLY A 65 14.57 17.01 -6.40
C GLY A 65 13.12 16.74 -5.99
N ASN A 66 12.73 15.48 -5.74
CA ASN A 66 11.37 15.12 -5.34
C ASN A 66 11.35 14.39 -3.98
N THR A 67 10.28 14.63 -3.23
CA THR A 67 9.91 13.89 -2.03
C THR A 67 8.59 13.18 -2.31
N VAL A 68 8.65 11.87 -2.48
CA VAL A 68 7.53 11.04 -2.93
C VAL A 68 7.12 10.09 -1.81
N LEU A 69 5.83 9.92 -1.61
CA LEU A 69 5.27 8.93 -0.69
C LEU A 69 4.52 7.86 -1.49
N VAL A 70 4.84 6.59 -1.28
CA VAL A 70 4.04 5.47 -1.79
C VAL A 70 3.15 4.98 -0.67
N ASP A 71 1.85 5.08 -0.87
CA ASP A 71 0.77 4.89 0.10
C ASP A 71 0.79 5.86 1.29
N THR A 72 -0.28 5.89 2.08
CA THR A 72 -0.48 6.90 3.12
C THR A 72 -0.98 6.34 4.45
N GLY A 73 -1.00 5.03 4.58
CA GLY A 73 -1.53 4.39 5.79
C GLY A 73 -3.04 4.58 5.97
N THR A 74 -3.50 4.32 7.18
CA THR A 74 -4.92 4.34 7.55
C THR A 74 -5.45 5.75 7.86
N GLY A 75 -4.57 6.72 8.11
CA GLY A 75 -4.96 8.01 8.69
C GLY A 75 -5.60 7.89 10.08
N GLY A 76 -5.38 6.79 10.80
CA GLY A 76 -5.98 6.50 12.11
C GLY A 76 -7.42 5.99 12.03
N ALA A 77 -7.90 5.61 10.84
CA ALA A 77 -9.24 5.09 10.66
C ALA A 77 -9.48 3.82 11.50
N ASN A 78 -10.62 3.75 12.17
CA ASN A 78 -11.03 2.63 13.04
C ASN A 78 -10.06 2.34 14.20
N GLY A 79 -9.22 3.29 14.60
CA GLY A 79 -8.25 3.13 15.69
C GLY A 79 -7.10 2.17 15.36
N VAL A 80 -6.83 1.95 14.08
CA VAL A 80 -5.70 1.12 13.59
C VAL A 80 -4.72 2.03 12.87
N GLY A 81 -3.42 1.86 13.11
CA GLY A 81 -2.38 2.69 12.50
C GLY A 81 -2.50 4.18 12.87
N GLY A 82 -2.19 5.05 11.91
CA GLY A 82 -2.26 6.50 12.07
C GLY A 82 -0.96 7.12 12.59
N GLU A 83 0.13 6.35 12.62
CA GLU A 83 1.44 6.80 13.09
C GLU A 83 2.30 7.44 11.98
N LEU A 84 1.89 7.34 10.72
CA LEU A 84 2.73 7.69 9.57
C LEU A 84 3.23 9.14 9.63
N ILE A 85 2.33 10.12 9.83
CA ILE A 85 2.73 11.54 9.89
C ILE A 85 3.70 11.81 11.04
N ALA A 86 3.47 11.19 12.20
CA ALA A 86 4.37 11.34 13.34
C ALA A 86 5.75 10.69 13.06
N ASN A 87 5.78 9.58 12.34
CA ASN A 87 7.02 8.91 11.96
C ASN A 87 7.76 9.64 10.82
N LEU A 88 7.05 10.26 9.87
CA LEU A 88 7.64 11.18 8.88
C LEU A 88 8.28 12.40 9.57
N ALA A 89 7.59 12.99 10.55
CA ALA A 89 8.14 14.11 11.32
C ALA A 89 9.44 13.74 12.07
N ARG A 90 9.57 12.49 12.54
CA ARG A 90 10.83 11.98 13.14
C ARG A 90 11.98 11.88 12.13
N LEU A 91 11.66 11.76 10.84
CA LEU A 91 12.62 11.80 9.72
C LEU A 91 12.88 13.24 9.23
N GLY A 92 12.29 14.24 9.89
CA GLY A 92 12.39 15.65 9.52
C GLY A 92 11.60 15.97 8.25
N VAL A 93 10.50 15.27 7.98
CA VAL A 93 9.66 15.48 6.80
C VAL A 93 8.24 15.86 7.25
N GLY A 94 7.83 17.06 6.89
CA GLY A 94 6.45 17.54 7.07
C GLY A 94 5.55 17.14 5.90
N PRO A 95 4.23 17.07 6.12
CA PRO A 95 3.27 16.78 5.05
C PRO A 95 3.33 17.77 3.87
N GLU A 96 3.71 19.02 4.12
CA GLU A 96 3.89 20.08 3.12
C GLU A 96 5.11 19.88 2.21
N GLU A 97 6.05 19.00 2.60
CA GLU A 97 7.25 18.67 1.84
C GLU A 97 7.04 17.49 0.87
N ILE A 98 5.86 16.85 0.90
CA ILE A 98 5.51 15.77 -0.02
C ILE A 98 5.04 16.38 -1.34
N ASP A 99 5.78 16.11 -2.43
CA ASP A 99 5.46 16.56 -3.77
C ASP A 99 4.47 15.65 -4.48
N ALA A 100 4.55 14.34 -4.20
CA ALA A 100 3.69 13.34 -4.83
C ALA A 100 3.36 12.19 -3.88
N ILE A 101 2.15 11.68 -4.02
CA ILE A 101 1.68 10.43 -3.39
C ILE A 101 1.34 9.46 -4.50
N LEU A 102 1.93 8.27 -4.47
CA LEU A 102 1.66 7.19 -5.40
C LEU A 102 0.86 6.11 -4.66
N LEU A 103 -0.42 5.96 -4.95
CA LEU A 103 -1.24 4.94 -4.31
C LEU A 103 -1.11 3.61 -5.06
N THR A 104 -0.77 2.55 -4.34
CA THR A 104 -0.73 1.20 -4.91
C THR A 104 -2.14 0.71 -5.24
N HIS A 105 -3.06 0.98 -4.35
CA HIS A 105 -4.49 0.68 -4.47
C HIS A 105 -5.29 1.48 -3.43
N ALA A 106 -6.60 1.33 -3.39
CA ALA A 106 -7.43 2.19 -2.55
C ALA A 106 -8.10 1.46 -1.36
N HIS A 107 -7.49 0.41 -0.79
CA HIS A 107 -7.92 -0.06 0.51
C HIS A 107 -7.64 0.99 1.61
N PRO A 108 -8.44 0.99 2.70
CA PRO A 108 -8.37 2.02 3.75
C PRO A 108 -7.01 2.22 4.39
N ASP A 109 -6.19 1.20 4.46
CA ASP A 109 -4.84 1.21 5.02
C ASP A 109 -3.76 1.73 4.06
N HIS A 110 -4.16 2.09 2.83
CA HIS A 110 -3.32 2.73 1.82
C HIS A 110 -3.79 4.14 1.48
N ILE A 111 -5.12 4.30 1.27
CA ILE A 111 -5.73 5.59 0.90
C ILE A 111 -6.32 6.35 2.11
N GLY A 112 -6.16 5.87 3.33
CA GLY A 112 -6.81 6.48 4.50
C GLY A 112 -6.20 7.82 4.93
N GLY A 113 -4.89 8.02 4.67
CA GLY A 113 -4.14 9.17 5.14
C GLY A 113 -4.18 10.49 4.36
N PRO A 114 -4.69 10.59 3.10
CA PRO A 114 -4.71 11.86 2.37
C PRO A 114 -5.63 12.92 2.97
N LEU A 115 -6.55 12.54 3.86
CA LEU A 115 -7.43 13.50 4.54
C LEU A 115 -7.06 13.65 6.01
N SER A 116 -7.02 14.90 6.46
CA SER A 116 -6.95 15.24 7.88
C SER A 116 -8.25 14.87 8.61
N ALA A 117 -8.24 14.90 9.92
CA ALA A 117 -9.45 14.73 10.75
C ALA A 117 -10.55 15.76 10.41
N ALA A 118 -10.16 16.95 9.93
CA ALA A 118 -11.10 17.99 9.48
C ALA A 118 -11.69 17.72 8.08
N GLY A 119 -11.21 16.67 7.38
CA GLY A 119 -11.66 16.33 6.03
C GLY A 119 -11.02 17.17 4.91
N THR A 120 -9.97 17.91 5.23
CA THR A 120 -9.15 18.65 4.25
C THR A 120 -7.93 17.82 3.85
N PRO A 121 -7.29 18.09 2.69
CA PRO A 121 -6.06 17.40 2.32
C PRO A 121 -4.99 17.51 3.42
N ALA A 122 -4.44 16.37 3.81
CA ALA A 122 -3.37 16.27 4.81
C ALA A 122 -2.00 16.62 4.22
N TYR A 123 -1.83 16.42 2.91
CA TYR A 123 -0.60 16.72 2.16
C TYR A 123 -0.92 17.82 1.13
N PRO A 124 -0.85 19.10 1.53
CA PRO A 124 -1.43 20.20 0.76
C PRO A 124 -0.78 20.45 -0.60
N ASN A 125 0.49 20.08 -0.76
CA ASN A 125 1.27 20.33 -1.96
C ASN A 125 1.38 19.11 -2.89
N ALA A 126 0.94 17.92 -2.41
CA ALA A 126 1.12 16.68 -3.13
C ALA A 126 0.14 16.53 -4.30
N THR A 127 0.65 16.06 -5.45
CA THR A 127 -0.20 15.40 -6.45
C THR A 127 -0.43 13.96 -6.03
N VAL A 128 -1.67 13.49 -6.02
CA VAL A 128 -2.04 12.12 -5.64
C VAL A 128 -2.28 11.31 -6.91
N PHE A 129 -1.41 10.37 -7.18
CA PHE A 129 -1.50 9.47 -8.32
C PHE A 129 -2.23 8.19 -7.91
N LEU A 130 -3.34 7.91 -8.60
CA LEU A 130 -4.16 6.72 -8.38
C LEU A 130 -4.34 5.97 -9.70
N PRO A 131 -4.08 4.65 -9.76
CA PRO A 131 -4.31 3.88 -10.97
C PRO A 131 -5.75 4.04 -11.48
N THR A 132 -5.88 4.33 -12.78
CA THR A 132 -7.18 4.63 -13.40
C THR A 132 -8.18 3.48 -13.22
N ARG A 133 -7.71 2.23 -13.33
CA ARG A 133 -8.54 1.04 -13.10
C ARG A 133 -9.00 0.92 -11.65
N GLU A 134 -8.17 1.38 -10.70
CA GLU A 134 -8.50 1.36 -9.27
C GLU A 134 -9.62 2.36 -8.98
N SER A 135 -9.49 3.61 -9.43
CA SER A 135 -10.54 4.62 -9.26
C SER A 135 -11.86 4.20 -9.91
N ALA A 136 -11.82 3.62 -11.10
CA ALA A 136 -13.00 3.11 -11.80
C ALA A 136 -13.71 2.01 -11.00
N TYR A 137 -12.95 1.06 -10.42
CA TYR A 137 -13.51 0.00 -9.58
C TYR A 137 -14.25 0.55 -8.36
N TRP A 138 -13.62 1.43 -7.58
CA TRP A 138 -14.21 1.95 -6.34
C TRP A 138 -15.36 2.93 -6.57
N LEU A 139 -15.41 3.59 -7.72
CA LEU A 139 -16.50 4.49 -8.10
C LEU A 139 -17.70 3.75 -8.72
N ALA A 140 -17.53 2.52 -9.20
CA ALA A 140 -18.60 1.75 -9.79
C ALA A 140 -19.72 1.44 -8.78
N THR A 141 -20.97 1.60 -9.20
CA THR A 141 -22.15 1.31 -8.38
C THR A 141 -22.17 -0.16 -7.95
N SER A 142 -21.84 -1.08 -8.87
CA SER A 142 -21.78 -2.52 -8.60
C SER A 142 -20.81 -2.90 -7.47
N THR A 143 -19.70 -2.17 -7.29
CA THR A 143 -18.76 -2.40 -6.19
C THR A 143 -19.42 -2.14 -4.84
N PHE A 144 -20.24 -1.09 -4.74
CA PHE A 144 -20.98 -0.78 -3.51
C PHE A 144 -22.14 -1.77 -3.28
N ASP A 145 -22.93 -2.05 -4.30
CA ASP A 145 -24.14 -2.86 -4.20
C ASP A 145 -23.85 -4.31 -3.81
N ASN A 146 -22.76 -4.87 -4.34
CA ASN A 146 -22.35 -6.25 -4.07
C ASN A 146 -21.46 -6.40 -2.82
N ALA A 147 -21.10 -5.29 -2.17
CA ALA A 147 -20.20 -5.33 -1.02
C ALA A 147 -20.91 -5.77 0.28
N SER A 148 -20.13 -6.44 1.14
CA SER A 148 -20.49 -6.65 2.54
C SER A 148 -20.58 -5.29 3.29
N ASP A 149 -21.13 -5.27 4.49
CA ASP A 149 -21.19 -4.05 5.31
C ASP A 149 -19.81 -3.43 5.56
N ARG A 150 -18.78 -4.25 5.76
CA ARG A 150 -17.38 -3.78 5.84
C ARG A 150 -16.94 -3.20 4.50
N GLY A 151 -17.20 -3.90 3.40
CA GLY A 151 -16.87 -3.44 2.06
C GLY A 151 -17.54 -2.10 1.72
N ARG A 152 -18.81 -1.93 2.07
CA ARG A 152 -19.53 -0.65 1.87
C ARG A 152 -18.89 0.50 2.64
N ARG A 153 -18.46 0.27 3.89
CA ARG A 153 -17.71 1.30 4.65
C ARG A 153 -16.40 1.67 3.95
N ASN A 154 -15.68 0.68 3.42
CA ASN A 154 -14.46 0.94 2.64
C ASN A 154 -14.75 1.77 1.39
N VAL A 155 -15.78 1.40 0.61
CA VAL A 155 -16.20 2.17 -0.58
C VAL A 155 -16.55 3.61 -0.23
N LEU A 156 -17.28 3.84 0.87
CA LEU A 156 -17.64 5.18 1.31
C LEU A 156 -16.41 6.01 1.73
N LEU A 157 -15.45 5.39 2.43
CA LEU A 157 -14.19 6.05 2.78
C LEU A 157 -13.42 6.46 1.52
N VAL A 158 -13.23 5.53 0.58
CA VAL A 158 -12.53 5.80 -0.68
C VAL A 158 -13.20 6.94 -1.44
N ARG A 159 -14.52 6.87 -1.63
CA ARG A 159 -15.27 7.92 -2.35
C ARG A 159 -15.17 9.28 -1.65
N ARG A 160 -15.15 9.29 -0.32
CA ARG A 160 -14.92 10.52 0.45
C ARG A 160 -13.53 11.09 0.19
N VAL A 161 -12.48 10.27 0.19
CA VAL A 161 -11.12 10.72 -0.13
C VAL A 161 -11.05 11.26 -1.55
N LEU A 162 -11.57 10.51 -2.53
CA LEU A 162 -11.57 10.92 -3.94
C LEU A 162 -12.30 12.25 -4.15
N ALA A 163 -13.42 12.47 -3.46
CA ALA A 163 -14.17 13.72 -3.58
C ALA A 163 -13.45 14.91 -2.96
N ASN A 164 -12.83 14.74 -1.79
CA ASN A 164 -12.19 15.84 -1.06
C ASN A 164 -10.77 16.18 -1.56
N CYS A 165 -10.10 15.22 -2.18
CA CYS A 165 -8.79 15.41 -2.83
C CYS A 165 -8.90 15.56 -4.36
N ALA A 166 -10.09 15.77 -4.93
CA ALA A 166 -10.32 15.75 -6.39
C ALA A 166 -9.39 16.68 -7.18
N ALA A 167 -9.05 17.83 -6.62
CA ALA A 167 -8.13 18.79 -7.25
C ALA A 167 -6.66 18.32 -7.29
N GLN A 168 -6.30 17.35 -6.47
CA GLN A 168 -4.95 16.80 -6.36
C GLN A 168 -4.79 15.45 -7.07
N ILE A 169 -5.92 14.77 -7.40
CA ILE A 169 -5.88 13.41 -7.96
C ILE A 169 -5.57 13.45 -9.45
N SER A 170 -4.57 12.67 -9.85
CA SER A 170 -4.21 12.36 -11.23
C SER A 170 -4.32 10.85 -11.47
N GLY A 171 -4.93 10.47 -12.58
CA GLY A 171 -4.92 9.07 -13.02
C GLY A 171 -3.53 8.64 -13.45
N VAL A 172 -3.18 7.38 -13.20
CA VAL A 172 -1.96 6.79 -13.70
C VAL A 172 -2.28 5.45 -14.37
N ASP A 173 -1.63 5.19 -15.50
CA ASP A 173 -1.72 3.92 -16.23
C ASP A 173 -0.30 3.33 -16.35
N ASP A 174 0.31 3.34 -17.55
CA ASP A 174 1.60 2.65 -17.78
C ASP A 174 2.79 3.61 -17.92
N GLU A 175 2.57 4.92 -17.91
CA GLU A 175 3.60 5.93 -18.13
C GLU A 175 4.40 6.20 -16.84
N GLU A 176 5.65 6.63 -17.01
CA GLU A 176 6.48 7.10 -15.90
C GLU A 176 5.82 8.27 -15.18
N VAL A 177 5.61 8.12 -13.89
CA VAL A 177 4.88 9.11 -13.07
C VAL A 177 5.80 10.21 -12.59
N ILE A 178 7.00 9.82 -12.17
CA ILE A 178 8.08 10.68 -11.68
C ILE A 178 9.39 10.08 -12.21
N ALA A 179 10.37 10.92 -12.52
CA ALA A 179 11.64 10.50 -13.10
C ALA A 179 12.26 9.27 -12.40
N GLY A 180 12.26 8.14 -13.09
CA GLY A 180 12.75 6.86 -12.60
C GLY A 180 11.76 6.07 -11.75
N ILE A 181 10.49 6.48 -11.67
CA ILE A 181 9.44 5.71 -10.96
C ILE A 181 8.32 5.36 -11.94
N ARG A 182 8.18 4.07 -12.22
CA ARG A 182 7.19 3.54 -13.17
C ARG A 182 6.16 2.69 -12.46
N PRO A 183 4.87 2.82 -12.83
CA PRO A 183 3.84 1.90 -12.39
C PRO A 183 4.11 0.51 -12.97
N CYS A 184 3.77 -0.50 -12.18
CA CYS A 184 3.85 -1.90 -12.55
C CYS A 184 2.49 -2.53 -12.18
N PRO A 185 1.57 -2.74 -13.12
CA PRO A 185 0.28 -3.34 -12.82
C PRO A 185 0.42 -4.74 -12.20
N LEU A 186 -0.14 -4.92 -11.02
CA LEU A 186 -0.13 -6.18 -10.25
C LEU A 186 -1.57 -6.54 -9.81
N PRO A 187 -2.49 -6.77 -10.76
CA PRO A 187 -3.90 -6.95 -10.46
C PRO A 187 -4.20 -8.24 -9.70
N GLY A 188 -5.32 -8.24 -8.97
CA GLY A 188 -5.86 -9.41 -8.27
C GLY A 188 -6.25 -9.10 -6.84
N HIS A 189 -5.35 -8.49 -6.06
CA HIS A 189 -5.70 -7.98 -4.74
C HIS A 189 -6.84 -6.95 -4.86
N THR A 190 -6.67 -5.96 -5.74
CA THR A 190 -7.77 -5.21 -6.35
C THR A 190 -7.60 -5.22 -7.88
N PRO A 191 -8.63 -4.89 -8.67
CA PRO A 191 -8.53 -4.88 -10.13
C PRO A 191 -7.51 -3.89 -10.69
N GLY A 192 -7.25 -2.79 -9.99
CA GLY A 192 -6.31 -1.75 -10.38
C GLY A 192 -5.03 -1.72 -9.54
N HIS A 193 -4.82 -2.74 -8.67
CA HIS A 193 -3.63 -2.79 -7.83
C HIS A 193 -2.35 -2.69 -8.67
N THR A 194 -1.44 -1.81 -8.24
CA THR A 194 -0.23 -1.41 -8.98
C THR A 194 0.94 -1.29 -8.01
N GLY A 195 2.04 -1.94 -8.33
CA GLY A 195 3.33 -1.69 -7.69
C GLY A 195 4.06 -0.51 -8.36
N TYR A 196 5.15 -0.07 -7.75
CA TYR A 196 5.99 0.98 -8.32
C TYR A 196 7.43 0.51 -8.40
N ARG A 197 7.97 0.54 -9.64
CA ARG A 197 9.35 0.18 -9.91
C ARG A 197 10.20 1.44 -9.93
N LEU A 198 11.23 1.45 -9.10
CA LEU A 198 12.22 2.50 -9.01
C LEU A 198 13.45 2.07 -9.82
N GLU A 199 13.88 2.91 -10.76
CA GLU A 199 15.08 2.71 -11.57
C GLU A 199 16.15 3.74 -11.17
N ALA A 200 17.27 3.27 -10.62
CA ALA A 200 18.32 4.10 -10.07
C ALA A 200 19.70 3.57 -10.55
N GLY A 201 20.12 3.99 -11.75
CA GLY A 201 21.31 3.47 -12.43
C GLY A 201 21.17 1.98 -12.73
N ASP A 202 22.13 1.17 -12.26
CA ASP A 202 22.12 -0.28 -12.43
C ASP A 202 21.27 -1.01 -11.37
N THR A 203 20.63 -0.27 -10.47
CA THR A 203 19.78 -0.82 -9.39
C THR A 203 18.32 -0.60 -9.70
N SER A 204 17.51 -1.63 -9.47
CA SER A 204 16.05 -1.48 -9.51
C SER A 204 15.44 -2.04 -8.24
N LEU A 205 14.38 -1.38 -7.76
CA LEU A 205 13.62 -1.77 -6.60
C LEU A 205 12.14 -1.77 -6.98
N LEU A 206 11.40 -2.79 -6.57
CA LEU A 206 9.95 -2.84 -6.74
C LEU A 206 9.26 -2.73 -5.39
N ILE A 207 8.40 -1.74 -5.24
CA ILE A 207 7.42 -1.65 -4.17
C ILE A 207 6.18 -2.35 -4.68
N TRP A 208 5.89 -3.54 -4.18
CA TRP A 208 4.87 -4.44 -4.74
C TRP A 208 3.48 -4.32 -4.11
N GLY A 209 3.33 -3.47 -3.05
CA GLY A 209 2.05 -3.29 -2.36
C GLY A 209 1.49 -4.61 -1.79
N ASP A 210 0.18 -4.74 -1.81
CA ASP A 210 -0.57 -5.82 -1.16
C ASP A 210 -0.79 -7.06 -2.04
N ILE A 211 -0.06 -7.17 -3.15
CA ILE A 211 -0.03 -8.46 -3.86
C ILE A 211 0.62 -9.55 -2.99
N VAL A 212 1.44 -9.13 -2.00
CA VAL A 212 2.08 -9.99 -1.00
C VAL A 212 1.86 -9.39 0.40
N HIS A 213 1.07 -10.06 1.25
CA HIS A 213 0.80 -9.66 2.65
C HIS A 213 1.69 -10.40 3.65
N PHE A 214 1.96 -11.66 3.38
CA PHE A 214 2.79 -12.54 4.20
C PHE A 214 4.01 -12.98 3.40
N PRO A 215 5.09 -12.16 3.35
CA PRO A 215 6.24 -12.43 2.48
C PRO A 215 6.83 -13.83 2.66
N SER A 216 7.00 -14.30 3.91
CA SER A 216 7.53 -15.62 4.21
C SER A 216 6.64 -16.78 3.74
N ILE A 217 5.34 -16.57 3.67
CA ILE A 217 4.38 -17.58 3.19
C ILE A 217 4.24 -17.49 1.68
N GLN A 218 3.87 -16.32 1.18
CA GLN A 218 3.49 -16.14 -0.22
C GLN A 218 4.68 -16.19 -1.18
N SER A 219 5.91 -15.93 -0.71
CA SER A 219 7.11 -16.19 -1.51
C SER A 219 7.43 -17.69 -1.64
N ALA A 220 7.09 -18.49 -0.62
CA ALA A 220 7.26 -19.94 -0.66
C ALA A 220 6.07 -20.66 -1.32
N ARG A 221 4.89 -20.05 -1.24
CA ARG A 221 3.59 -20.55 -1.71
C ARG A 221 2.81 -19.42 -2.39
N PRO A 222 3.13 -19.06 -3.64
CA PRO A 222 2.45 -17.98 -4.38
C PRO A 222 0.95 -18.20 -4.54
N GLU A 223 0.51 -19.47 -4.47
CA GLU A 223 -0.89 -19.89 -4.49
C GLU A 223 -1.68 -19.48 -3.24
N ALA A 224 -0.99 -19.21 -2.12
CA ALA A 224 -1.66 -18.76 -0.91
C ALA A 224 -2.26 -17.36 -1.12
N SER A 225 -3.60 -17.28 -1.06
CA SER A 225 -4.37 -16.04 -1.21
C SER A 225 -4.91 -15.58 0.12
N VAL A 226 -5.15 -14.29 0.26
CA VAL A 226 -5.75 -13.70 1.46
C VAL A 226 -7.23 -13.39 1.22
N ALA A 227 -8.02 -13.41 2.27
CA ALA A 227 -9.46 -13.11 2.20
C ALA A 227 -9.77 -11.67 1.76
N PHE A 228 -8.75 -10.83 1.58
CA PHE A 228 -8.86 -9.46 1.09
C PHE A 228 -8.70 -9.37 -0.44
N ASP A 229 -8.22 -10.43 -1.09
CA ASP A 229 -8.08 -10.46 -2.55
C ASP A 229 -9.48 -10.43 -3.21
N VAL A 230 -9.70 -9.44 -4.09
CA VAL A 230 -10.96 -9.32 -4.85
C VAL A 230 -11.07 -10.43 -5.88
N ASP A 231 -9.96 -10.78 -6.52
CA ASP A 231 -9.82 -11.92 -7.43
C ASP A 231 -8.60 -12.77 -6.98
N PRO A 232 -8.82 -13.78 -6.10
CA PRO A 232 -7.74 -14.60 -5.58
C PRO A 232 -6.95 -15.35 -6.66
N GLU A 233 -7.63 -15.77 -7.74
CA GLU A 233 -6.99 -16.50 -8.83
C GLU A 233 -6.10 -15.57 -9.68
N GLN A 234 -6.55 -14.33 -9.93
CA GLN A 234 -5.72 -13.33 -10.59
C GLN A 234 -4.54 -12.93 -9.70
N ALA A 235 -4.76 -12.74 -8.39
CA ALA A 235 -3.70 -12.43 -7.44
C ALA A 235 -2.63 -13.53 -7.39
N ARG A 236 -3.06 -14.81 -7.39
CA ARG A 236 -2.17 -15.96 -7.50
C ARG A 236 -1.30 -15.88 -8.75
N ARG A 237 -1.92 -15.72 -9.93
CA ARG A 237 -1.18 -15.60 -11.20
C ARG A 237 -0.19 -14.45 -11.20
N THR A 238 -0.59 -13.30 -10.65
CA THR A 238 0.27 -12.14 -10.52
C THR A 238 1.48 -12.45 -9.62
N ARG A 239 1.28 -13.12 -8.49
CA ARG A 239 2.38 -13.53 -7.60
C ARG A 239 3.32 -14.54 -8.26
N GLU A 240 2.80 -15.54 -8.99
CA GLU A 240 3.62 -16.54 -9.70
C GLU A 240 4.50 -15.93 -10.80
N ILE A 241 4.10 -14.81 -11.37
CA ILE A 241 4.92 -14.07 -12.36
C ILE A 241 5.95 -13.17 -11.67
N LEU A 242 5.59 -12.63 -10.51
CA LEU A 242 6.39 -11.64 -9.79
C LEU A 242 7.54 -12.28 -9.01
N LEU A 243 7.30 -13.45 -8.39
CA LEU A 243 8.21 -14.13 -7.45
C LEU A 243 8.97 -15.29 -8.11
#